data_5c020368e22d04cbd28c85c19952976d
#
_entry.id   5c020368e22d04cbd28c85c19952976d
#
_cell.length_a   1.000
_cell.length_b   1.000
_cell.length_c   1.000
_cell.angle_alpha   90.00
_cell.angle_beta   90.00
_cell.angle_gamma   90.00
#
_symmetry.space_group_name_H-M   'P 1'
#
loop_
_entity.id
_entity.type
_entity.pdbx_description
1 polymer ?
#
loop_
_entity_poly.entity_id
_entity_poly.type
_entity_poly.pdbx_seq_one_letter_code
_entity_poly.pdbx_strand_id
1 'polypeptide(L)'
;MGLIRKSIHLAILVMAACLSIPSCTTVPNKPLVPGELRLLSVLVPEKERIKVNSPFAVDISFEADGKPEVRAACFTLSGDGPHCSSVTDVDYGSPGTIRVQIRTKNPGSRLLEGYVLYLRDGKVQPTNAVSTYLPPVSQ
;
A
#
# COMPACT_ATOMS: atom_id res chain seq x y z
N MET A 1 -31.27 -33.86 -18.08
CA MET A 1 -31.70 -32.75 -17.20
C MET A 1 -30.94 -32.65 -15.88
N GLY A 2 -29.93 -33.45 -15.61
CA GLY A 2 -29.14 -33.42 -14.37
C GLY A 2 -27.89 -32.50 -14.35
N LEU A 3 -27.51 -31.94 -15.48
CA LEU A 3 -26.20 -31.19 -15.62
C LEU A 3 -26.28 -29.72 -15.24
N ILE A 4 -27.45 -29.09 -15.21
CA ILE A 4 -27.61 -27.66 -14.96
C ILE A 4 -27.58 -27.32 -13.44
N ARG A 5 -27.93 -28.28 -12.59
CA ARG A 5 -27.96 -28.10 -11.12
C ARG A 5 -26.59 -28.12 -10.44
N LYS A 6 -25.57 -28.71 -11.07
CA LYS A 6 -24.21 -28.79 -10.48
C LYS A 6 -23.38 -27.51 -10.67
N SER A 7 -23.68 -26.74 -11.69
CA SER A 7 -22.92 -25.51 -11.97
C SER A 7 -23.29 -24.33 -11.03
N ILE A 8 -24.49 -24.32 -10.50
CA ILE A 8 -24.98 -23.25 -9.63
C ILE A 8 -24.38 -23.36 -8.21
N HIS A 9 -24.13 -24.60 -7.75
CA HIS A 9 -23.52 -24.79 -6.41
C HIS A 9 -22.04 -24.44 -6.36
N LEU A 10 -21.31 -24.55 -7.46
CA LEU A 10 -19.90 -24.20 -7.52
C LEU A 10 -19.69 -22.69 -7.52
N ALA A 11 -20.57 -21.91 -8.15
CA ALA A 11 -20.50 -20.45 -8.16
C ALA A 11 -20.79 -19.84 -6.77
N ILE A 12 -21.66 -20.43 -5.98
CA ILE A 12 -22.00 -19.97 -4.63
C ILE A 12 -20.88 -20.24 -3.64
N LEU A 13 -20.13 -21.34 -3.79
CA LEU A 13 -19.00 -21.66 -2.91
C LEU A 13 -17.80 -20.73 -3.09
N VAL A 14 -17.59 -20.22 -4.30
CA VAL A 14 -16.49 -19.28 -4.59
C VAL A 14 -16.78 -17.89 -4.01
N MET A 15 -18.04 -17.47 -3.95
CA MET A 15 -18.41 -16.19 -3.31
C MET A 15 -18.33 -16.22 -1.78
N ALA A 16 -18.61 -17.37 -1.16
CA ALA A 16 -18.55 -17.50 0.30
C ALA A 16 -17.11 -17.44 0.85
N ALA A 17 -16.11 -17.83 0.06
CA ALA A 17 -14.70 -17.80 0.47
C ALA A 17 -14.12 -16.37 0.54
N CYS A 18 -14.65 -15.43 -0.22
CA CYS A 18 -14.21 -14.03 -0.18
C CYS A 18 -14.75 -13.24 1.02
N LEU A 19 -15.83 -13.68 1.63
CA LEU A 19 -16.48 -13.00 2.76
C LEU A 19 -15.83 -13.30 4.13
N SER A 20 -14.97 -14.30 4.21
CA SER A 20 -14.35 -14.74 5.46
C SER A 20 -12.93 -14.22 5.70
N ILE A 21 -12.36 -13.44 4.78
CA ILE A 21 -11.02 -12.86 4.93
C ILE A 21 -11.16 -11.35 5.18
N PRO A 22 -10.90 -10.86 6.42
CA PRO A 22 -11.10 -9.44 6.77
C PRO A 22 -10.08 -8.48 6.11
N SER A 23 -9.21 -8.96 5.23
CA SER A 23 -8.21 -8.17 4.53
C SER A 23 -8.22 -8.40 3.02
N CYS A 24 -9.40 -8.42 2.39
CA CYS A 24 -9.49 -8.27 0.94
C CYS A 24 -9.13 -6.83 0.56
N THR A 25 -7.84 -6.49 0.67
CA THR A 25 -7.32 -5.33 -0.04
C THR A 25 -7.47 -5.64 -1.52
N THR A 26 -8.30 -4.86 -2.20
CA THR A 26 -8.48 -4.94 -3.65
C THR A 26 -7.22 -4.47 -4.36
N VAL A 27 -6.15 -5.26 -4.28
CA VAL A 27 -5.04 -5.11 -5.24
C VAL A 27 -5.62 -5.55 -6.59
N PRO A 28 -5.64 -4.66 -7.59
CA PRO A 28 -6.18 -5.03 -8.90
C PRO A 28 -5.38 -6.23 -9.43
N ASN A 29 -6.06 -7.35 -9.61
CA ASN A 29 -5.46 -8.58 -10.15
C ASN A 29 -5.29 -8.46 -11.68
N LYS A 30 -4.75 -7.31 -12.13
CA LYS A 30 -4.48 -7.02 -13.54
C LYS A 30 -2.98 -7.09 -13.79
N PRO A 31 -2.54 -7.55 -14.96
CA PRO A 31 -1.15 -7.44 -15.37
C PRO A 31 -0.67 -5.98 -15.31
N LEU A 32 0.60 -5.78 -14.98
CA LEU A 32 1.24 -4.48 -15.08
C LEU A 32 1.27 -4.03 -16.54
N VAL A 33 0.99 -2.75 -16.77
CA VAL A 33 1.21 -2.13 -18.07
C VAL A 33 2.65 -1.60 -18.16
N PRO A 34 3.19 -1.36 -19.37
CA PRO A 34 4.56 -0.89 -19.53
C PRO A 34 4.87 0.35 -18.68
N GLY A 35 5.94 0.30 -17.87
CA GLY A 35 6.39 1.39 -17.01
C GLY A 35 5.54 1.63 -15.77
N GLU A 36 4.57 0.77 -15.46
CA GLU A 36 3.72 0.89 -14.28
C GLU A 36 4.47 0.52 -13.00
N LEU A 37 4.16 1.25 -11.92
CA LEU A 37 4.52 0.92 -10.56
C LEU A 37 3.24 0.77 -9.75
N ARG A 38 3.10 -0.35 -9.06
CA ARG A 38 1.90 -0.70 -8.28
C ARG A 38 2.27 -1.06 -6.86
N LEU A 39 1.63 -0.41 -5.88
CA LEU A 39 1.85 -0.71 -4.48
C LEU A 39 1.08 -1.96 -4.06
N LEU A 40 1.72 -2.80 -3.26
CA LEU A 40 1.16 -4.03 -2.72
C LEU A 40 0.72 -3.88 -1.27
N SER A 41 1.57 -3.26 -0.46
CA SER A 41 1.31 -3.08 0.97
C SER A 41 2.17 -1.98 1.57
N VAL A 42 1.79 -1.55 2.75
CA VAL A 42 2.60 -0.67 3.60
C VAL A 42 2.79 -1.33 4.96
N LEU A 43 4.02 -1.30 5.46
CA LEU A 43 4.42 -1.90 6.72
C LEU A 43 5.19 -0.88 7.56
N VAL A 44 4.92 -0.86 8.85
CA VAL A 44 5.70 -0.10 9.84
C VAL A 44 6.54 -1.10 10.65
N PRO A 45 7.86 -1.22 10.39
CA PRO A 45 8.68 -2.26 11.01
C PRO A 45 8.81 -2.14 12.54
N GLU A 46 8.85 -0.91 13.04
CA GLU A 46 9.06 -0.62 14.47
C GLU A 46 7.80 -0.08 15.15
N LYS A 47 6.68 -0.77 15.00
CA LYS A 47 5.38 -0.35 15.54
C LYS A 47 5.40 0.00 17.03
N GLU A 48 6.20 -0.70 17.82
CA GLU A 48 6.25 -0.55 19.28
C GLU A 48 7.00 0.71 19.76
N ARG A 49 7.68 1.40 18.84
CA ARG A 49 8.57 2.52 19.18
C ARG A 49 8.19 3.85 18.55
N ILE A 50 6.96 3.96 18.06
CA ILE A 50 6.49 5.20 17.48
C ILE A 50 6.22 6.21 18.60
N LYS A 51 6.91 7.36 18.53
CA LYS A 51 6.73 8.47 19.44
C LYS A 51 6.28 9.71 18.70
N VAL A 52 5.52 10.56 19.37
CA VAL A 52 5.11 11.86 18.83
C VAL A 52 6.35 12.69 18.45
N ASN A 53 6.30 13.30 17.28
CA ASN A 53 7.36 14.14 16.70
C ASN A 53 8.69 13.43 16.42
N SER A 54 8.79 12.13 16.65
CA SER A 54 9.98 11.35 16.28
C SER A 54 9.79 10.68 14.92
N PRO A 55 10.83 10.65 14.08
CA PRO A 55 10.73 9.96 12.80
C PRO A 55 10.64 8.45 13.02
N PHE A 56 9.84 7.79 12.19
CA PHE A 56 9.77 6.33 12.12
C PHE A 56 9.76 5.87 10.67
N ALA A 57 10.32 4.69 10.43
CA ALA A 57 10.40 4.12 9.09
C ALA A 57 9.07 3.51 8.66
N VAL A 58 8.75 3.67 7.39
CA VAL A 58 7.65 3.01 6.70
C VAL A 58 8.21 2.31 5.47
N ASP A 59 7.93 1.03 5.33
CA ASP A 59 8.29 0.24 4.17
C ASP A 59 7.09 0.01 3.28
N ILE A 60 7.20 0.42 2.04
CA ILE A 60 6.18 0.21 1.01
C ILE A 60 6.67 -0.90 0.10
N SER A 61 5.88 -1.97 -0.01
CA SER A 61 6.15 -3.05 -0.95
C SER A 61 5.44 -2.75 -2.28
N PHE A 62 6.14 -2.98 -3.39
CA PHE A 62 5.61 -2.70 -4.72
C PHE A 62 6.04 -3.75 -5.74
N GLU A 63 5.32 -3.77 -6.85
CA GLU A 63 5.73 -4.41 -8.09
C GLU A 63 5.81 -3.37 -9.21
N ALA A 64 6.70 -3.57 -10.16
CA ALA A 64 6.88 -2.62 -11.25
C ALA A 64 7.28 -3.32 -12.55
N ASP A 65 6.89 -2.73 -13.66
CA ASP A 65 7.44 -3.05 -14.97
C ASP A 65 8.69 -2.19 -15.21
N GLY A 66 9.85 -2.85 -15.25
CA GLY A 66 11.13 -2.16 -15.32
C GLY A 66 11.53 -1.48 -14.02
N LYS A 67 12.18 -0.33 -14.14
CA LYS A 67 12.62 0.50 -13.00
C LYS A 67 12.11 1.94 -13.14
N PRO A 68 10.80 2.18 -12.99
CA PRO A 68 10.27 3.54 -13.05
C PRO A 68 10.89 4.42 -11.97
N GLU A 69 11.13 5.68 -12.30
CA GLU A 69 11.73 6.63 -11.39
C GLU A 69 10.72 7.07 -10.33
N VAL A 70 11.00 6.77 -9.07
CA VAL A 70 10.20 7.20 -7.93
C VAL A 70 10.58 8.62 -7.54
N ARG A 71 9.59 9.50 -7.40
CA ARG A 71 9.80 10.92 -7.07
C ARG A 71 9.53 11.21 -5.61
N ALA A 72 8.39 10.76 -5.09
CA ALA A 72 7.98 11.03 -3.72
C ALA A 72 7.06 9.94 -3.20
N ALA A 73 7.03 9.77 -1.88
CA ALA A 73 6.01 9.03 -1.18
C ALA A 73 5.15 9.99 -0.37
N CYS A 74 3.85 9.86 -0.50
CA CYS A 74 2.86 10.75 0.11
C CYS A 74 2.00 9.97 1.09
N PHE A 75 1.83 10.49 2.31
CA PHE A 75 1.09 9.84 3.37
C PHE A 75 0.03 10.75 3.97
N THR A 76 -1.09 10.14 4.29
CA THR A 76 -2.18 10.74 5.05
C THR A 76 -2.34 9.96 6.35
N LEU A 77 -2.40 10.65 7.47
CA LEU A 77 -2.61 10.09 8.81
C LEU A 77 -3.97 10.51 9.34
N SER A 78 -4.93 9.57 9.38
CA SER A 78 -6.30 9.83 9.83
C SER A 78 -6.94 11.08 9.22
N GLY A 79 -6.72 11.30 7.92
CA GLY A 79 -7.24 12.44 7.18
C GLY A 79 -6.39 13.71 7.22
N ASP A 80 -5.26 13.70 7.96
CA ASP A 80 -4.29 14.80 7.95
C ASP A 80 -3.23 14.56 6.87
N GLY A 81 -3.16 15.43 5.89
CA GLY A 81 -2.27 15.32 4.74
C GLY A 81 -3.01 15.46 3.41
N PRO A 82 -2.38 15.04 2.29
CA PRO A 82 -1.14 14.27 2.22
C PRO A 82 0.13 15.09 2.49
N HIS A 83 1.07 14.46 3.16
CA HIS A 83 2.45 14.97 3.33
C HIS A 83 3.38 14.14 2.46
N CYS A 84 4.07 14.78 1.53
CA CYS A 84 4.94 14.12 0.57
C CYS A 84 6.42 14.35 0.91
N SER A 85 7.20 13.27 0.85
CA SER A 85 8.65 13.30 1.05
C SER A 85 9.36 12.72 -0.16
N SER A 86 10.50 13.30 -0.50
CA SER A 86 11.37 12.75 -1.55
C SER A 86 11.84 11.35 -1.15
N VAL A 87 11.93 10.47 -2.14
CA VAL A 87 12.40 9.09 -1.94
C VAL A 87 13.75 8.93 -2.63
N THR A 88 14.71 8.44 -1.87
CA THR A 88 16.08 8.16 -2.36
C THR A 88 16.45 6.69 -2.22
N ASP A 89 15.75 5.94 -1.39
CA ASP A 89 16.03 4.54 -1.11
C ASP A 89 14.93 3.66 -1.71
N VAL A 90 15.21 3.13 -2.90
CA VAL A 90 14.32 2.24 -3.65
C VAL A 90 15.07 0.98 -4.03
N ASP A 91 14.57 -0.15 -3.55
CA ASP A 91 15.04 -1.47 -3.95
C ASP A 91 14.06 -2.07 -4.97
N TYR A 92 14.52 -2.27 -6.19
CA TYR A 92 13.73 -2.86 -7.28
C TYR A 92 13.79 -4.39 -7.30
N GLY A 93 13.74 -5.02 -6.15
CA GLY A 93 13.61 -6.46 -6.04
C GLY A 93 12.23 -6.98 -6.47
N SER A 94 11.96 -8.24 -6.18
CA SER A 94 10.65 -8.86 -6.46
C SER A 94 10.14 -9.57 -5.19
N PRO A 95 9.29 -8.90 -4.38
CA PRO A 95 8.78 -7.54 -4.55
C PRO A 95 9.83 -6.46 -4.28
N GLY A 96 9.60 -5.26 -4.84
CA GLY A 96 10.40 -4.08 -4.54
C GLY A 96 10.02 -3.45 -3.20
N THR A 97 10.90 -2.62 -2.67
CA THR A 97 10.68 -1.92 -1.40
C THR A 97 11.10 -0.45 -1.50
N ILE A 98 10.24 0.43 -1.01
CA ILE A 98 10.53 1.85 -0.82
C ILE A 98 10.51 2.11 0.68
N ARG A 99 11.61 2.63 1.23
CA ARG A 99 11.69 3.03 2.63
C ARG A 99 11.67 4.55 2.77
N VAL A 100 10.78 5.04 3.61
CA VAL A 100 10.66 6.47 3.92
C VAL A 100 10.55 6.68 5.42
N GLN A 101 10.96 7.88 5.87
CA GLN A 101 10.80 8.32 7.26
C GLN A 101 9.66 9.31 7.33
N ILE A 102 8.72 9.08 8.24
CA ILE A 102 7.61 9.99 8.49
C ILE A 102 7.51 10.32 9.98
N ARG A 103 6.72 11.34 10.30
CA ARG A 103 6.46 11.77 11.69
C ARG A 103 4.97 11.94 11.92
N THR A 104 4.52 11.67 13.13
CA THR A 104 3.17 12.03 13.57
C THR A 104 3.24 13.07 14.67
N LYS A 105 2.32 14.03 14.63
CA LYS A 105 2.21 15.09 15.65
C LYS A 105 1.25 14.75 16.76
N ASN A 106 0.36 13.81 16.53
CA ASN A 106 -0.72 13.50 17.47
C ASN A 106 -0.61 12.06 17.98
N PRO A 107 -0.84 11.83 19.29
CA PRO A 107 -0.89 10.47 19.84
C PRO A 107 -2.16 9.74 19.42
N GLY A 108 -2.16 8.42 19.61
CA GLY A 108 -3.30 7.53 19.37
C GLY A 108 -3.14 6.66 18.14
N SER A 109 -4.04 5.72 17.95
CA SER A 109 -4.09 4.87 16.79
C SER A 109 -4.52 5.68 15.56
N ARG A 110 -3.89 5.41 14.42
CA ARG A 110 -4.09 6.17 13.19
C ARG A 110 -4.21 5.23 12.00
N LEU A 111 -5.08 5.60 11.09
CA LEU A 111 -5.06 5.04 9.74
C LEU A 111 -3.95 5.74 8.95
N LEU A 112 -2.95 5.00 8.55
CA LEU A 112 -1.90 5.45 7.63
C LEU A 112 -2.27 5.00 6.23
N GLU A 113 -2.43 5.96 5.33
CA GLU A 113 -2.68 5.71 3.91
C GLU A 113 -1.57 6.36 3.10
N GLY A 114 -1.03 5.64 2.13
CA GLY A 114 0.08 6.12 1.32
C GLY A 114 -0.07 5.81 -0.15
N TYR A 115 0.51 6.66 -0.97
CA TYR A 115 0.71 6.45 -2.39
C TYR A 115 2.07 7.01 -2.80
N VAL A 116 2.52 6.65 -3.97
CA VAL A 116 3.82 7.05 -4.49
C VAL A 116 3.63 7.82 -5.79
N LEU A 117 4.39 8.88 -5.95
CA LEU A 117 4.50 9.61 -7.21
C LEU A 117 5.70 9.09 -7.99
N TYR A 118 5.49 8.71 -9.22
CA TYR A 118 6.54 8.17 -10.09
C TYR A 118 6.41 8.71 -11.52
N LEU A 119 7.50 8.59 -12.25
CA LEU A 119 7.58 9.08 -13.64
C LEU A 119 7.22 7.94 -14.60
N ARG A 120 6.26 8.20 -15.48
CA ARG A 120 5.89 7.32 -16.57
C ARG A 120 5.59 8.14 -17.82
N ASP A 121 6.20 7.77 -18.94
CA ASP A 121 6.04 8.49 -20.22
C ASP A 121 6.30 9.99 -20.09
N GLY A 122 7.30 10.38 -19.31
CA GLY A 122 7.67 11.77 -19.06
C GLY A 122 6.73 12.55 -18.15
N LYS A 123 5.75 11.89 -17.52
CA LYS A 123 4.76 12.52 -16.63
C LYS A 123 4.80 11.90 -15.24
N VAL A 124 4.76 12.76 -14.22
CA VAL A 124 4.59 12.33 -12.84
C VAL A 124 3.13 11.95 -12.61
N GLN A 125 2.91 10.77 -12.07
CA GLN A 125 1.57 10.26 -11.78
C GLN A 125 1.55 9.46 -10.48
N PRO A 126 0.40 9.38 -9.80
CA PRO A 126 0.26 8.61 -8.57
C PRO A 126 0.06 7.13 -8.86
N THR A 127 0.50 6.30 -7.91
CA THR A 127 0.13 4.90 -7.81
C THR A 127 -1.26 4.73 -7.18
N ASN A 128 -1.70 3.47 -7.06
CA ASN A 128 -2.78 3.12 -6.14
C ASN A 128 -2.37 3.45 -4.69
N ALA A 129 -3.35 3.64 -3.81
CA ALA A 129 -3.12 3.82 -2.39
C ALA A 129 -3.09 2.48 -1.65
N VAL A 130 -2.27 2.42 -0.60
CA VAL A 130 -2.22 1.31 0.36
C VAL A 130 -2.33 1.86 1.77
N SER A 131 -2.87 1.06 2.70
CA SER A 131 -3.12 1.53 4.06
C SER A 131 -2.76 0.49 5.12
N THR A 132 -2.46 0.98 6.31
CA THR A 132 -2.28 0.17 7.53
C THR A 132 -2.66 0.99 8.75
N TYR A 133 -2.93 0.31 9.86
CA TYR A 133 -3.18 0.98 11.13
C TYR A 133 -1.89 1.08 11.95
N LEU A 134 -1.63 2.28 12.46
CA LEU A 134 -0.58 2.48 13.45
C LEU A 134 -1.13 2.13 14.85
N PRO A 135 -0.32 1.54 15.73
CA PRO A 135 -0.66 1.40 17.14
C PRO A 135 -0.73 2.78 17.82
N PRO A 136 -1.27 2.87 19.03
CA PRO A 136 -1.21 4.09 19.82
C PRO A 136 0.23 4.59 19.92
N VAL A 137 0.42 5.88 19.61
CA VAL A 137 1.73 6.53 19.61
C VAL A 137 2.01 7.05 21.01
N SER A 138 3.17 6.74 21.56
CA SER A 138 3.58 7.24 22.87
C SER A 138 4.01 8.71 22.79
N GLN A 139 3.76 9.44 23.87
CA GLN A 139 4.22 10.81 24.03
C GLN A 139 5.71 10.90 24.34
#